data_1688d07886c69633efcada93b32fe298
#
_entry.id   1688d07886c69633efcada93b32fe298
#
_cell.length_a   1.000
_cell.length_b   1.000
_cell.length_c   1.000
_cell.angle_alpha   90.00
_cell.angle_beta   90.00
_cell.angle_gamma   90.00
#
_symmetry.space_group_name_H-M   'P 1'
#
loop_
_entity.id
_entity.type
_entity.pdbx_description
1 polymer ?
#
loop_
_entity_poly.entity_id
_entity_poly.type
_entity_poly.pdbx_seq_one_letter_code
_entity_poly.pdbx_strand_id
1 'polypeptide(L)' 'MPKALHDRLARQARKKGLKGKRKNAYIYGTMNKIEKKKRKKK' A
#
# COMPACT_ATOMS: atom_id res chain seq x y z
N MET A 1 -10.78 -2.57 -2.40
CA MET A 1 -9.81 -2.71 -1.36
C MET A 1 -10.33 -2.28 -0.02
N PRO A 2 -10.00 -2.99 1.00
CA PRO A 2 -10.48 -2.66 2.32
C PRO A 2 -9.83 -1.37 2.79
N LYS A 3 -10.63 -0.56 3.43
CA LYS A 3 -10.12 0.66 3.95
C LYS A 3 -9.08 0.38 5.01
N ALA A 4 -9.25 -0.67 5.76
CA ALA A 4 -8.32 -1.01 6.81
C ALA A 4 -6.91 -1.20 6.25
N LEU A 5 -6.82 -1.83 5.12
CA LEU A 5 -5.52 -2.07 4.51
C LEU A 5 -4.89 -0.75 4.10
N HIS A 6 -5.67 0.10 3.49
CA HIS A 6 -5.16 1.38 3.05
C HIS A 6 -4.67 2.18 4.25
N ASP A 7 -5.43 2.17 5.32
CA ASP A 7 -5.05 2.89 6.50
C ASP A 7 -3.75 2.36 7.09
N ARG A 8 -3.64 1.06 7.11
CA ARG A 8 -2.46 0.45 7.63
C ARG A 8 -1.23 0.88 6.85
N LEU A 9 -1.31 0.82 5.55
CA LEU A 9 -0.19 1.20 4.73
C LEU A 9 0.13 2.68 4.90
N ALA A 10 -0.89 3.47 5.03
CA ALA A 10 -0.68 4.90 5.21
C ALA A 10 0.09 5.16 6.51
N ARG A 11 -0.26 4.41 7.55
CA ARG A 11 0.42 4.57 8.81
C ARG A 11 1.87 4.16 8.69
N GLN A 12 2.12 3.08 8.02
CA GLN A 12 3.47 2.63 7.85
C GLN A 12 4.29 3.62 7.06
N ALA A 13 3.68 4.19 6.03
CA ALA A 13 4.38 5.17 5.22
C ALA A 13 4.77 6.37 6.08
N ARG A 14 3.87 6.75 6.96
CA ARG A 14 4.14 7.86 7.82
C ARG A 14 5.32 7.55 8.74
N LYS A 15 5.34 6.38 9.27
CA LYS A 15 6.41 5.99 10.14
C LYS A 15 7.74 6.02 9.41
N LYS A 16 7.75 5.75 8.15
CA LYS A 16 8.97 5.77 7.39
C LYS A 16 9.33 7.17 6.96
N GLY A 17 8.49 8.12 7.27
CA GLY A 17 8.80 9.48 6.88
C GLY A 17 8.38 9.85 5.48
N LEU A 18 7.53 9.03 4.90
CA LEU A 18 7.07 9.32 3.56
C LEU A 18 5.89 10.26 3.61
N LYS A 19 5.80 11.11 2.67
CA LYS A 19 4.64 11.98 2.60
C LYS A 19 4.41 12.42 1.17
N GLY A 20 3.29 12.92 0.90
CA GLY A 20 2.95 13.40 -0.41
C GLY A 20 2.97 12.28 -1.40
N LYS A 21 3.58 12.52 -2.52
CA LYS A 21 3.64 11.54 -3.57
C LYS A 21 4.34 10.28 -3.15
N ARG A 22 5.37 10.40 -2.37
CA ARG A 22 6.09 9.24 -1.95
C ARG A 22 5.20 8.32 -1.13
N LYS A 23 4.39 8.90 -0.28
CA LYS A 23 3.51 8.13 0.54
C LYS A 23 2.53 7.38 -0.36
N ASN A 24 1.99 8.08 -1.35
CA ASN A 24 1.04 7.46 -2.25
C ASN A 24 1.69 6.33 -3.03
N ALA A 25 2.87 6.56 -3.51
CA ALA A 25 3.57 5.54 -4.27
C ALA A 25 3.79 4.31 -3.42
N TYR A 26 4.13 4.51 -2.17
CA TYR A 26 4.37 3.41 -1.28
C TYR A 26 3.09 2.59 -1.08
N ILE A 27 1.99 3.28 -0.84
CA ILE A 27 0.73 2.62 -0.62
C ILE A 27 0.28 1.84 -1.85
N TYR A 28 0.27 2.50 -2.98
CA TYR A 28 -0.16 1.84 -4.20
C TYR A 28 0.77 0.69 -4.59
N GLY A 29 2.05 0.90 -4.43
CA GLY A 29 3.00 -0.14 -4.74
C GLY A 29 2.77 -1.37 -3.90
N THR A 30 2.53 -1.16 -2.62
CA THR A 30 2.30 -2.27 -1.72
C THR A 30 0.98 -2.95 -2.02
N MET A 31 -0.03 -2.15 -2.31
CA MET A 31 -1.33 -2.72 -2.62
C MET A 31 -1.26 -3.56 -3.88
N ASN A 32 -0.51 -3.10 -4.83
CA ASN A 32 -0.36 -3.84 -6.06
C ASN A 32 0.31 -5.17 -5.80
N LYS A 33 1.29 -5.18 -4.96
CA LYS A 33 1.99 -6.39 -4.62
C LYS A 33 1.05 -7.37 -3.96
N ILE A 34 0.27 -6.90 -3.04
CA ILE A 34 -0.66 -7.76 -2.34
C ILE A 34 -1.70 -8.29 -3.30
N GLU A 35 -2.20 -7.45 -4.16
CA GLU A 35 -3.18 -7.87 -5.12
C GLU A 35 -2.63 -8.93 -6.07
N LYS A 36 -1.43 -8.76 -6.51
CA LYS A 36 -0.83 -9.69 -7.40
C LYS A 36 -0.71 -11.04 -6.73
N LYS A 37 -0.34 -11.07 -5.50
CA LYS A 37 -0.23 -12.28 -4.79
C LYS A 37 -1.57 -12.96 -4.65
N LYS A 38 -2.58 -12.22 -4.35
CA LYS A 38 -3.87 -12.75 -4.20
C LYS A 38 -4.39 -13.26 -5.53
N ARG A 39 -4.20 -12.56 -6.57
CA ARG A 39 -4.69 -12.92 -7.83
C ARG A 39 -4.05 -14.13 -8.36
N LYS A 40 -3.10 -14.49 -8.14
CA LYS A 40 -2.48 -15.68 -8.59
C LYS A 40 -2.94 -16.09 -9.92
N LYS A 41 -3.19 -15.86 -10.78
CA LYS A 41 -3.62 -16.24 -11.95
C LYS A 41 -3.03 -17.05 -12.66
N LYS A 42 -2.82 -17.60 -13.00
CA LYS A 42 -2.31 -18.42 -13.63
C LYS A 42 -2.13 -18.44 -14.23
#